data_3099c13d6338add2324514d156d02021
#
_entry.id   3099c13d6338add2324514d156d02021
#
_cell.length_a   1.000
_cell.length_b   1.000
_cell.length_c   1.000
_cell.angle_alpha   90.00
_cell.angle_beta   90.00
_cell.angle_gamma   90.00
#
_symmetry.space_group_name_H-M   'P 1'
#
loop_
_entity.id
_entity.type
_entity.pdbx_description
1 polymer ?
#
loop_
_entity_poly.entity_id
_entity_poly.type
_entity_poly.pdbx_seq_one_letter_code
_entity_poly.pdbx_strand_id
1 'polypeptide(L)'
;YGIPVYEPHSYGLKDEETTKFFAENTFELGISMGWQRLLPGFVLSRFSEGVFGFHGNCAYLPFGRGRSPLNWSIILGDTRFNLNLFQYDEKADSPNVFASEMCAITPHDTVRTMQYKNMLVSKRLIAKLIAAHQAGTVSVHRESRDFDSWYNKRTAADGKLDFHDRTRNLYNLIRGVTRPFPGAFCFCNGEKITVWSAHPFDEMLDFSMYAPGEIIDIFDKKLIVRTLDGSLLVEDYESEIELEPGMLLE
;
A
#
# COMPACT_ATOMS: atom_id res chain seq x y z
N TYR A 1 -10.05 -28.75 6.44
CA TYR A 1 -10.86 -28.28 7.57
C TYR A 1 -12.37 -28.47 7.35
N GLY A 2 -12.81 -28.97 6.16
CA GLY A 2 -14.23 -29.20 5.86
C GLY A 2 -15.08 -27.93 5.77
N ILE A 3 -14.48 -26.77 5.53
CA ILE A 3 -15.18 -25.50 5.36
C ILE A 3 -15.79 -25.48 3.95
N PRO A 4 -17.11 -25.25 3.79
CA PRO A 4 -17.73 -25.09 2.48
C PRO A 4 -17.10 -23.89 1.74
N VAL A 5 -16.85 -24.08 0.43
CA VAL A 5 -16.31 -23.04 -0.44
C VAL A 5 -17.32 -22.78 -1.56
N TYR A 6 -17.64 -21.51 -1.78
CA TYR A 6 -18.40 -21.04 -2.93
C TYR A 6 -17.48 -20.14 -3.79
N GLU A 7 -17.38 -20.45 -5.08
CA GLU A 7 -16.61 -19.68 -6.06
C GLU A 7 -17.57 -18.95 -6.99
N PRO A 8 -17.66 -17.60 -6.91
CA PRO A 8 -18.54 -16.83 -7.78
C PRO A 8 -18.01 -16.79 -9.22
N HIS A 9 -18.88 -16.89 -10.21
CA HIS A 9 -18.51 -16.84 -11.63
C HIS A 9 -18.09 -15.44 -12.09
N SER A 10 -18.51 -14.39 -11.40
CA SER A 10 -18.11 -13.03 -11.74
C SER A 10 -17.58 -12.29 -10.52
N TYR A 11 -16.53 -11.51 -10.76
CA TYR A 11 -15.94 -10.66 -9.72
C TYR A 11 -16.87 -9.52 -9.27
N GLY A 12 -17.93 -9.24 -10.02
CA GLY A 12 -18.96 -8.26 -9.65
C GLY A 12 -20.07 -8.81 -8.77
N LEU A 13 -20.12 -10.13 -8.55
CA LEU A 13 -21.14 -10.85 -7.76
C LEU A 13 -22.58 -10.63 -8.25
N LYS A 14 -22.78 -10.35 -9.56
CA LYS A 14 -24.09 -9.98 -10.13
C LYS A 14 -24.63 -11.03 -11.12
N ASP A 15 -23.92 -12.13 -11.29
CA ASP A 15 -24.43 -13.26 -12.09
C ASP A 15 -25.57 -13.96 -11.36
N GLU A 16 -26.40 -14.67 -12.14
CA GLU A 16 -27.64 -15.32 -11.67
C GLU A 16 -27.36 -16.33 -10.57
N GLU A 17 -26.31 -17.15 -10.72
CA GLU A 17 -25.97 -18.19 -9.77
C GLU A 17 -25.50 -17.60 -8.42
N THR A 18 -24.63 -16.57 -8.46
CA THR A 18 -24.21 -15.84 -7.28
C THR A 18 -25.39 -15.15 -6.58
N THR A 19 -26.30 -14.55 -7.36
CA THR A 19 -27.50 -13.93 -6.83
C THR A 19 -28.38 -14.94 -6.13
N LYS A 20 -28.58 -16.12 -6.72
CA LYS A 20 -29.33 -17.24 -6.16
C LYS A 20 -28.66 -17.76 -4.87
N PHE A 21 -27.34 -17.96 -4.90
CA PHE A 21 -26.59 -18.41 -3.71
C PHE A 21 -26.84 -17.49 -2.51
N PHE A 22 -26.69 -16.17 -2.67
CA PHE A 22 -26.94 -15.22 -1.61
C PHE A 22 -28.42 -15.07 -1.26
N ALA A 23 -29.34 -15.35 -2.18
CA ALA A 23 -30.78 -15.36 -1.88
C ALA A 23 -31.15 -16.52 -0.92
N GLU A 24 -30.52 -17.68 -1.09
CA GLU A 24 -30.80 -18.90 -0.34
C GLU A 24 -29.99 -19.04 0.97
N ASN A 25 -28.93 -18.24 1.15
CA ASN A 25 -28.04 -18.33 2.30
C ASN A 25 -28.01 -17.03 3.10
N THR A 26 -27.93 -17.16 4.42
CA THR A 26 -27.73 -16.08 5.38
C THR A 26 -26.55 -16.39 6.28
N PHE A 27 -25.89 -15.35 6.77
CA PHE A 27 -24.69 -15.45 7.59
C PHE A 27 -24.82 -14.49 8.78
N GLU A 28 -24.13 -14.76 9.86
CA GLU A 28 -24.07 -13.85 10.99
C GLU A 28 -23.07 -12.74 10.73
N LEU A 29 -21.82 -13.08 10.42
CA LEU A 29 -20.69 -12.17 10.28
C LEU A 29 -19.88 -12.47 9.01
N GLY A 30 -19.51 -11.45 8.27
CA GLY A 30 -18.60 -11.54 7.12
C GLY A 30 -17.26 -10.86 7.38
N ILE A 31 -16.16 -11.48 6.91
CA ILE A 31 -14.83 -10.87 6.91
C ILE A 31 -14.29 -10.84 5.48
N SER A 32 -14.05 -9.64 4.97
CA SER A 32 -13.52 -9.43 3.63
C SER A 32 -12.00 -9.23 3.68
N MET A 33 -11.26 -10.12 3.00
CA MET A 33 -9.81 -10.08 2.91
C MET A 33 -9.38 -9.97 1.44
N GLY A 34 -8.82 -8.83 1.06
CA GLY A 34 -8.27 -8.64 -0.28
C GLY A 34 -9.30 -8.47 -1.41
N TRP A 35 -10.58 -8.37 -1.11
CA TRP A 35 -11.61 -8.08 -2.10
C TRP A 35 -11.54 -6.61 -2.53
N GLN A 36 -11.34 -6.36 -3.83
CA GLN A 36 -11.05 -5.01 -4.35
C GLN A 36 -12.23 -4.32 -5.04
N ARG A 37 -13.44 -4.82 -4.84
CA ARG A 37 -14.68 -4.27 -5.40
C ARG A 37 -15.68 -3.97 -4.28
N LEU A 38 -16.61 -3.06 -4.55
CA LEU A 38 -17.76 -2.87 -3.65
C LEU A 38 -18.60 -4.14 -3.66
N LEU A 39 -19.04 -4.57 -2.48
CA LEU A 39 -20.02 -5.62 -2.34
C LEU A 39 -21.41 -5.05 -2.63
N PRO A 40 -22.23 -5.73 -3.48
CA PRO A 40 -23.59 -5.30 -3.73
C PRO A 40 -24.45 -5.31 -2.46
N GLY A 41 -25.42 -4.40 -2.34
CA GLY A 41 -26.30 -4.30 -1.19
C GLY A 41 -27.07 -5.60 -0.89
N PHE A 42 -27.46 -6.36 -1.94
CA PHE A 42 -28.11 -7.66 -1.74
C PHE A 42 -27.18 -8.70 -1.10
N VAL A 43 -25.87 -8.62 -1.30
CA VAL A 43 -24.88 -9.46 -0.60
C VAL A 43 -24.75 -9.00 0.85
N LEU A 44 -24.54 -7.70 1.07
CA LEU A 44 -24.38 -7.12 2.41
C LEU A 44 -25.57 -7.42 3.32
N SER A 45 -26.80 -7.40 2.78
CA SER A 45 -28.04 -7.67 3.53
C SER A 45 -28.18 -9.11 4.03
N ARG A 46 -27.29 -10.03 3.60
CA ARG A 46 -27.31 -11.44 4.03
C ARG A 46 -26.49 -11.70 5.30
N PHE A 47 -25.85 -10.68 5.84
CA PHE A 47 -25.05 -10.78 7.05
C PHE A 47 -25.71 -9.96 8.16
N SER A 48 -26.23 -10.65 9.20
CA SER A 48 -27.01 -9.99 10.27
C SER A 48 -26.20 -8.98 11.09
N GLU A 49 -24.90 -9.23 11.30
CA GLU A 49 -23.95 -8.31 11.95
C GLU A 49 -23.10 -7.51 10.94
N GLY A 50 -23.28 -7.79 9.63
CA GLY A 50 -22.60 -7.11 8.55
C GLY A 50 -21.31 -7.77 8.10
N VAL A 51 -20.68 -7.15 7.11
CA VAL A 51 -19.39 -7.55 6.54
C VAL A 51 -18.34 -6.54 6.95
N PHE A 52 -17.21 -7.02 7.46
CA PHE A 52 -16.09 -6.20 7.91
C PHE A 52 -14.90 -6.38 7.01
N GLY A 53 -14.22 -5.29 6.70
CA GLY A 53 -13.00 -5.29 5.89
C GLY A 53 -11.99 -4.29 6.41
N PHE A 54 -10.86 -4.22 5.74
CA PHE A 54 -9.73 -3.44 6.19
C PHE A 54 -9.44 -2.27 5.25
N HIS A 55 -9.17 -1.12 5.85
CA HIS A 55 -8.57 0.01 5.18
C HIS A 55 -7.59 0.70 6.12
N GLY A 56 -6.38 1.01 5.63
CA GLY A 56 -5.37 1.65 6.44
C GLY A 56 -4.80 2.90 5.79
N ASN A 57 -4.31 3.82 6.61
CA ASN A 57 -3.63 5.04 6.20
C ASN A 57 -2.85 5.62 7.40
N CYS A 58 -2.29 6.82 7.29
CA CYS A 58 -1.54 7.45 8.40
C CYS A 58 -2.43 7.99 9.53
N ALA A 59 -3.76 7.97 9.37
CA ALA A 59 -4.73 8.52 10.33
C ALA A 59 -5.98 7.61 10.44
N TYR A 60 -7.05 8.12 11.04
CA TYR A 60 -8.33 7.43 11.12
C TYR A 60 -9.19 7.73 9.90
N LEU A 61 -10.09 6.79 9.51
CA LEU A 61 -11.10 7.04 8.50
C LEU A 61 -12.01 8.22 8.94
N PRO A 62 -12.44 9.06 7.99
CA PRO A 62 -12.43 8.93 6.53
C PRO A 62 -11.21 9.54 5.82
N PHE A 63 -10.13 9.84 6.54
CA PHE A 63 -8.91 10.31 5.90
C PHE A 63 -8.22 9.17 5.12
N GLY A 64 -7.68 9.49 3.93
CA GLY A 64 -6.89 8.56 3.13
C GLY A 64 -7.65 7.38 2.54
N ARG A 65 -8.91 7.57 2.15
CA ARG A 65 -9.67 6.61 1.36
C ARG A 65 -9.03 6.36 0.00
N GLY A 66 -9.52 5.38 -0.74
CA GLY A 66 -9.11 5.12 -2.10
C GLY A 66 -8.09 4.00 -2.21
N ARG A 67 -7.16 4.12 -3.17
CA ARG A 67 -6.32 2.97 -3.55
C ARG A 67 -4.90 3.06 -3.06
N SER A 68 -4.35 1.88 -2.70
CA SER A 68 -2.93 1.71 -2.32
C SER A 68 -2.47 2.61 -1.16
N PRO A 69 -3.28 2.78 -0.09
CA PRO A 69 -2.93 3.70 1.00
C PRO A 69 -1.61 3.34 1.68
N LEU A 70 -1.26 2.05 1.77
CA LEU A 70 0.00 1.60 2.34
C LEU A 70 1.22 2.11 1.56
N ASN A 71 1.16 2.04 0.21
CA ASN A 71 2.21 2.58 -0.65
C ASN A 71 2.29 4.10 -0.49
N TRP A 72 1.14 4.79 -0.50
CA TRP A 72 1.09 6.24 -0.34
C TRP A 72 1.68 6.69 0.99
N SER A 73 1.36 6.02 2.10
CA SER A 73 1.92 6.36 3.41
C SER A 73 3.45 6.31 3.43
N ILE A 74 4.06 5.32 2.74
CA ILE A 74 5.52 5.24 2.63
C ILE A 74 6.07 6.34 1.73
N ILE A 75 5.47 6.54 0.56
CA ILE A 75 5.91 7.52 -0.45
C ILE A 75 5.85 8.95 0.13
N LEU A 76 4.80 9.26 0.87
CA LEU A 76 4.63 10.56 1.51
C LEU A 76 5.50 10.75 2.76
N GLY A 77 6.21 9.70 3.20
CA GLY A 77 7.10 9.77 4.36
C GLY A 77 6.36 9.77 5.69
N ASP A 78 5.16 9.23 5.76
CA ASP A 78 4.45 9.05 7.02
C ASP A 78 5.26 8.19 7.98
N THR A 79 5.14 8.45 9.27
CA THR A 79 5.86 7.74 10.34
C THR A 79 5.01 6.69 11.04
N ARG A 80 3.74 6.59 10.67
CA ARG A 80 2.76 5.66 11.26
C ARG A 80 1.75 5.21 10.23
N PHE A 81 1.21 4.03 10.44
CA PHE A 81 0.12 3.46 9.65
C PHE A 81 -0.94 2.93 10.60
N ASN A 82 -2.17 3.40 10.45
CA ASN A 82 -3.32 2.99 11.23
C ASN A 82 -4.20 2.08 10.38
N LEU A 83 -4.37 0.81 10.78
CA LEU A 83 -5.25 -0.12 10.12
C LEU A 83 -6.62 -0.10 10.79
N ASN A 84 -7.64 0.22 10.03
CA ASN A 84 -9.03 0.25 10.47
C ASN A 84 -9.73 -1.04 10.02
N LEU A 85 -10.39 -1.73 10.93
CA LEU A 85 -11.39 -2.75 10.66
C LEU A 85 -12.75 -2.08 10.73
N PHE A 86 -13.45 -1.99 9.60
CA PHE A 86 -14.69 -1.23 9.47
C PHE A 86 -15.79 -2.06 8.81
N GLN A 87 -17.03 -1.74 9.15
CA GLN A 87 -18.20 -2.37 8.55
C GLN A 87 -18.47 -1.80 7.17
N TYR A 88 -18.63 -2.67 6.19
CA TYR A 88 -18.97 -2.29 4.83
C TYR A 88 -20.40 -1.76 4.73
N ASP A 89 -20.56 -0.74 3.93
CA ASP A 89 -21.83 -0.29 3.37
C ASP A 89 -21.73 -0.23 1.85
N GLU A 90 -22.71 0.35 1.18
CA GLU A 90 -22.71 0.49 -0.28
C GLU A 90 -21.69 1.52 -0.80
N LYS A 91 -21.01 2.24 0.10
CA LYS A 91 -19.99 3.25 -0.21
C LYS A 91 -18.60 2.71 0.10
N ALA A 92 -17.62 3.13 -0.69
CA ALA A 92 -16.24 2.77 -0.45
C ALA A 92 -15.72 3.37 0.87
N ASP A 93 -14.97 2.55 1.62
CA ASP A 93 -14.25 2.93 2.84
C ASP A 93 -15.12 3.73 3.81
N SER A 94 -16.26 3.14 4.18
CA SER A 94 -17.22 3.71 5.11
C SER A 94 -16.58 4.05 6.46
N PRO A 95 -16.98 5.16 7.11
CA PRO A 95 -16.44 5.54 8.41
C PRO A 95 -17.02 4.75 9.59
N ASN A 96 -17.75 3.65 9.37
CA ASN A 96 -18.28 2.79 10.43
C ASN A 96 -17.21 1.85 10.97
N VAL A 97 -16.34 2.32 11.85
CA VAL A 97 -15.17 1.61 12.35
C VAL A 97 -15.53 0.74 13.56
N PHE A 98 -15.15 -0.54 13.52
CA PHE A 98 -15.22 -1.44 14.67
C PHE A 98 -14.03 -1.23 15.60
N ALA A 99 -12.83 -1.27 15.05
CA ALA A 99 -11.59 -1.06 15.80
C ALA A 99 -10.46 -0.64 14.86
N SER A 100 -9.47 0.01 15.43
CA SER A 100 -8.25 0.42 14.74
C SER A 100 -7.02 0.05 15.54
N GLU A 101 -5.92 -0.21 14.84
CA GLU A 101 -4.63 -0.43 15.47
C GLU A 101 -3.52 0.19 14.63
N MET A 102 -2.62 0.89 15.30
CA MET A 102 -1.54 1.65 14.67
C MET A 102 -0.21 0.92 14.78
N CYS A 103 0.59 0.97 13.71
CA CYS A 103 1.97 0.54 13.72
C CYS A 103 2.89 1.64 13.17
N ALA A 104 4.18 1.61 13.55
CA ALA A 104 5.17 2.56 13.06
C ALA A 104 5.57 2.23 11.61
N ILE A 105 5.82 3.28 10.83
CA ILE A 105 6.60 3.23 9.59
C ILE A 105 7.98 3.78 9.94
N THR A 106 8.97 2.89 9.99
CA THR A 106 10.35 3.27 10.28
C THR A 106 11.09 3.66 8.99
N PRO A 107 12.24 4.33 9.09
CA PRO A 107 13.08 4.58 7.91
C PRO A 107 13.53 3.32 7.17
N HIS A 108 13.55 2.16 7.84
CA HIS A 108 13.98 0.87 7.26
C HIS A 108 12.82 0.06 6.67
N ASP A 109 11.58 0.51 6.83
CA ASP A 109 10.43 -0.21 6.28
C ASP A 109 10.32 -0.01 4.77
N THR A 110 10.10 -1.10 4.08
CA THR A 110 9.63 -1.14 2.70
C THR A 110 8.13 -1.48 2.67
N VAL A 111 7.51 -1.36 1.50
CA VAL A 111 6.13 -1.82 1.33
C VAL A 111 5.96 -3.29 1.73
N ARG A 112 6.99 -4.12 1.55
CA ARG A 112 6.96 -5.54 1.92
C ARG A 112 6.93 -5.76 3.43
N THR A 113 7.78 -5.07 4.18
CA THR A 113 7.77 -5.16 5.65
C THR A 113 6.49 -4.58 6.24
N MET A 114 5.96 -3.52 5.63
CA MET A 114 4.68 -2.96 6.03
C MET A 114 3.51 -3.90 5.76
N GLN A 115 3.54 -4.71 4.67
CA GLN A 115 2.56 -5.77 4.45
C GLN A 115 2.61 -6.82 5.58
N TYR A 116 3.79 -7.18 6.09
CA TYR A 116 3.91 -8.09 7.23
C TYR A 116 3.30 -7.50 8.51
N LYS A 117 3.60 -6.23 8.82
CA LYS A 117 3.00 -5.53 9.95
C LYS A 117 1.48 -5.47 9.81
N ASN A 118 0.98 -5.15 8.61
CA ASN A 118 -0.44 -5.10 8.31
C ASN A 118 -1.13 -6.46 8.56
N MET A 119 -0.49 -7.56 8.16
CA MET A 119 -1.00 -8.92 8.40
C MET A 119 -1.08 -9.24 9.91
N LEU A 120 -0.07 -8.86 10.69
CA LEU A 120 -0.06 -9.07 12.13
C LEU A 120 -1.18 -8.27 12.83
N VAL A 121 -1.35 -7.01 12.45
CA VAL A 121 -2.42 -6.16 12.96
C VAL A 121 -3.79 -6.70 12.56
N SER A 122 -3.97 -7.11 11.29
CA SER A 122 -5.23 -7.71 10.82
C SER A 122 -5.64 -8.92 11.65
N LYS A 123 -4.70 -9.82 11.95
CA LYS A 123 -4.97 -11.00 12.80
C LYS A 123 -5.49 -10.61 14.19
N ARG A 124 -4.92 -9.58 14.81
CA ARG A 124 -5.35 -9.09 16.12
C ARG A 124 -6.75 -8.46 16.06
N LEU A 125 -7.01 -7.67 15.03
CA LEU A 125 -8.31 -7.02 14.84
C LEU A 125 -9.42 -8.05 14.54
N ILE A 126 -9.13 -9.08 13.73
CA ILE A 126 -10.07 -10.19 13.49
C ILE A 126 -10.36 -10.95 14.79
N ALA A 127 -9.33 -11.26 15.59
CA ALA A 127 -9.54 -11.93 16.88
C ALA A 127 -10.44 -11.11 17.83
N LYS A 128 -10.27 -9.78 17.87
CA LYS A 128 -11.14 -8.87 18.62
C LYS A 128 -12.59 -8.92 18.09
N LEU A 129 -12.78 -8.92 16.78
CA LEU A 129 -14.11 -8.98 16.17
C LEU A 129 -14.81 -10.30 16.49
N ILE A 130 -14.10 -11.43 16.36
CA ILE A 130 -14.65 -12.76 16.70
C ILE A 130 -15.04 -12.84 18.18
N ALA A 131 -14.20 -12.33 19.08
CA ALA A 131 -14.52 -12.30 20.52
C ALA A 131 -15.75 -11.42 20.81
N ALA A 132 -15.88 -10.27 20.15
CA ALA A 132 -17.05 -9.41 20.29
C ALA A 132 -18.32 -10.08 19.73
N HIS A 133 -18.22 -10.77 18.60
CA HIS A 133 -19.30 -11.55 18.02
C HIS A 133 -19.79 -12.64 19.01
N GLN A 134 -18.87 -13.43 19.54
CA GLN A 134 -19.19 -14.47 20.52
C GLN A 134 -19.85 -13.93 21.82
N ALA A 135 -19.50 -12.69 22.18
CA ALA A 135 -20.07 -12.00 23.34
C ALA A 135 -21.37 -11.24 23.03
N GLY A 136 -21.82 -11.18 21.78
CA GLY A 136 -22.97 -10.37 21.34
C GLY A 136 -22.75 -8.85 21.53
N THR A 137 -21.51 -8.38 21.43
CA THR A 137 -21.12 -6.98 21.70
C THR A 137 -20.52 -6.27 20.49
N VAL A 138 -20.73 -6.80 19.28
CA VAL A 138 -20.26 -6.13 18.05
C VAL A 138 -20.94 -4.78 17.93
N SER A 139 -20.15 -3.73 17.93
CA SER A 139 -20.61 -2.37 17.75
C SER A 139 -19.63 -1.57 16.92
N VAL A 140 -20.13 -0.67 16.09
CA VAL A 140 -19.31 0.23 15.29
C VAL A 140 -19.54 1.66 15.73
N HIS A 141 -18.51 2.46 15.67
CA HIS A 141 -18.59 3.90 15.86
C HIS A 141 -18.33 4.61 14.54
N ARG A 142 -19.01 5.71 14.33
CA ARG A 142 -18.82 6.51 13.13
C ARG A 142 -17.80 7.59 13.39
N GLU A 143 -16.70 7.53 12.65
CA GLU A 143 -15.70 8.58 12.68
C GLU A 143 -16.24 9.89 12.08
N SER A 144 -15.75 11.02 12.58
CA SER A 144 -16.10 12.34 12.06
C SER A 144 -15.75 12.50 10.58
N ARG A 145 -16.58 13.24 9.83
CA ARG A 145 -16.38 13.49 8.40
C ARG A 145 -15.58 14.77 8.10
N ASP A 146 -15.03 15.42 9.09
CA ASP A 146 -14.45 16.75 8.95
C ASP A 146 -13.16 16.79 8.11
N PHE A 147 -12.53 15.62 7.87
CA PHE A 147 -11.28 15.49 7.13
C PHE A 147 -11.35 14.31 6.15
N ASP A 148 -12.22 14.40 5.15
CA ASP A 148 -12.29 13.39 4.08
C ASP A 148 -11.19 13.63 3.04
N SER A 149 -10.42 12.61 2.70
CA SER A 149 -9.40 12.67 1.66
C SER A 149 -9.28 11.35 0.91
N TRP A 150 -8.77 11.40 -0.33
CA TRP A 150 -8.69 10.25 -1.23
C TRP A 150 -7.31 10.11 -1.84
N TYR A 151 -6.79 8.89 -1.84
CA TYR A 151 -5.61 8.54 -2.60
C TYR A 151 -5.98 8.12 -4.03
N ASN A 152 -5.29 8.68 -5.00
CA ASN A 152 -5.42 8.31 -6.39
C ASN A 152 -4.91 6.89 -6.66
N LYS A 153 -5.51 6.24 -7.67
CA LYS A 153 -4.99 4.97 -8.18
C LYS A 153 -3.60 5.20 -8.77
N ARG A 154 -2.63 4.40 -8.36
CA ARG A 154 -1.29 4.38 -8.94
C ARG A 154 -1.21 3.38 -10.10
N THR A 155 -0.31 3.66 -11.04
CA THR A 155 0.11 2.81 -12.14
C THR A 155 1.62 2.55 -12.07
N ALA A 156 2.14 1.67 -12.89
CA ALA A 156 3.60 1.46 -12.96
C ALA A 156 4.35 2.73 -13.38
N ALA A 157 3.73 3.58 -14.21
CA ALA A 157 4.33 4.86 -14.65
C ALA A 157 4.61 5.84 -13.49
N ASP A 158 3.82 5.77 -12.42
CA ASP A 158 4.02 6.61 -11.23
C ASP A 158 5.26 6.20 -10.40
N GLY A 159 6.01 5.20 -10.83
CA GLY A 159 7.27 4.78 -10.24
C GLY A 159 8.50 5.43 -10.89
N LYS A 160 8.33 6.34 -11.87
CA LYS A 160 9.47 7.03 -12.49
C LYS A 160 10.19 7.91 -11.46
N LEU A 161 11.52 7.75 -11.40
CA LEU A 161 12.39 8.58 -10.57
C LEU A 161 12.69 9.90 -11.30
N ASP A 162 12.59 11.00 -10.56
CA ASP A 162 13.07 12.32 -10.97
C ASP A 162 14.21 12.73 -10.04
N PHE A 163 15.44 12.64 -10.49
CA PHE A 163 16.61 12.94 -9.67
C PHE A 163 16.76 14.43 -9.31
N HIS A 164 15.91 15.31 -9.87
CA HIS A 164 15.76 16.69 -9.42
C HIS A 164 14.87 16.81 -8.15
N ASP A 165 14.37 15.69 -7.62
CA ASP A 165 13.71 15.65 -6.32
C ASP A 165 14.73 15.34 -5.21
N ARG A 166 14.28 15.54 -3.97
CA ARG A 166 15.10 15.31 -2.76
C ARG A 166 15.41 13.83 -2.57
N THR A 167 16.60 13.56 -2.09
CA THR A 167 17.07 12.20 -1.72
C THR A 167 16.03 11.41 -0.94
N ARG A 168 15.41 12.04 0.05
CA ARG A 168 14.40 11.40 0.91
C ARG A 168 13.13 11.00 0.15
N ASN A 169 12.68 11.82 -0.79
CA ASN A 169 11.48 11.54 -1.61
C ASN A 169 11.75 10.37 -2.55
N LEU A 170 12.89 10.36 -3.22
CA LEU A 170 13.32 9.26 -4.08
C LEU A 170 13.44 7.95 -3.30
N TYR A 171 14.08 7.99 -2.13
CA TYR A 171 14.17 6.85 -1.24
C TYR A 171 12.78 6.31 -0.85
N ASN A 172 11.87 7.21 -0.45
CA ASN A 172 10.51 6.83 -0.09
C ASN A 172 9.74 6.23 -1.27
N LEU A 173 9.91 6.78 -2.48
CA LEU A 173 9.30 6.20 -3.68
C LEU A 173 9.83 4.79 -3.93
N ILE A 174 11.16 4.59 -3.96
CA ILE A 174 11.79 3.28 -4.19
C ILE A 174 11.27 2.24 -3.20
N ARG A 175 11.37 2.49 -1.89
CA ARG A 175 10.92 1.55 -0.85
C ARG A 175 9.41 1.35 -0.80
N GLY A 176 8.63 2.33 -1.30
CA GLY A 176 7.17 2.29 -1.38
C GLY A 176 6.62 1.50 -2.56
N VAL A 177 7.43 1.28 -3.61
CA VAL A 177 7.00 0.58 -4.83
C VAL A 177 7.85 -0.65 -5.18
N THR A 178 8.79 -1.04 -4.30
CA THR A 178 9.60 -2.25 -4.48
C THR A 178 8.74 -3.53 -4.50
N ARG A 179 9.36 -4.67 -4.72
CA ARG A 179 8.67 -5.99 -4.77
C ARG A 179 7.67 -6.18 -3.61
N PRO A 180 6.45 -6.63 -3.87
CA PRO A 180 5.91 -7.26 -5.08
C PRO A 180 5.31 -6.30 -6.13
N PHE A 181 5.55 -5.00 -6.03
CA PHE A 181 5.12 -4.00 -7.01
C PHE A 181 6.13 -3.89 -8.16
N PRO A 182 5.82 -3.14 -9.24
CA PRO A 182 6.66 -3.07 -10.44
C PRO A 182 8.05 -2.44 -10.26
N GLY A 183 8.37 -1.87 -9.09
CA GLY A 183 9.61 -1.16 -8.82
C GLY A 183 9.57 0.33 -9.22
N ALA A 184 10.54 1.10 -8.70
CA ALA A 184 10.85 2.41 -9.22
C ALA A 184 11.70 2.25 -10.48
N PHE A 185 11.73 3.26 -11.35
CA PHE A 185 12.52 3.18 -12.57
C PHE A 185 12.99 4.55 -13.06
N CYS A 186 14.04 4.52 -13.84
CA CYS A 186 14.57 5.64 -14.62
C CYS A 186 15.02 5.14 -15.99
N PHE A 187 15.59 6.00 -16.79
CA PHE A 187 16.18 5.64 -18.09
C PHE A 187 17.64 6.07 -18.15
N CYS A 188 18.44 5.34 -18.89
CA CYS A 188 19.80 5.70 -19.25
C CYS A 188 20.00 5.40 -20.73
N ASN A 189 20.35 6.39 -21.54
CA ASN A 189 20.47 6.26 -23.00
C ASN A 189 19.23 5.63 -23.67
N GLY A 190 18.02 5.89 -23.13
CA GLY A 190 16.76 5.34 -23.61
C GLY A 190 16.40 3.95 -23.09
N GLU A 191 17.33 3.26 -22.43
CA GLU A 191 17.08 1.96 -21.80
C GLU A 191 16.55 2.10 -20.38
N LYS A 192 15.58 1.25 -20.03
CA LYS A 192 14.92 1.28 -18.73
C LYS A 192 15.77 0.60 -17.66
N ILE A 193 16.02 1.32 -16.58
CA ILE A 193 16.65 0.80 -15.36
C ILE A 193 15.57 0.66 -14.29
N THR A 194 15.35 -0.54 -13.77
CA THR A 194 14.43 -0.77 -12.64
C THR A 194 15.21 -0.78 -11.34
N VAL A 195 14.81 0.05 -10.38
CA VAL A 195 15.47 0.18 -9.07
C VAL A 195 14.60 -0.47 -8.00
N TRP A 196 15.16 -1.48 -7.32
CA TRP A 196 14.49 -2.26 -6.29
C TRP A 196 14.85 -1.85 -4.87
N SER A 197 16.10 -1.45 -4.66
CA SER A 197 16.61 -1.03 -3.35
C SER A 197 17.61 0.10 -3.49
N ALA A 198 17.46 1.10 -2.65
CA ALA A 198 18.41 2.17 -2.45
C ALA A 198 18.27 2.72 -1.04
N HIS A 199 19.23 3.53 -0.60
CA HIS A 199 19.10 4.35 0.60
C HIS A 199 19.90 5.65 0.45
N PRO A 200 19.60 6.69 1.24
CA PRO A 200 20.43 7.89 1.28
C PRO A 200 21.89 7.51 1.58
N PHE A 201 22.81 7.95 0.72
CA PHE A 201 24.23 7.63 0.89
C PHE A 201 24.90 8.67 1.77
N ASP A 202 24.83 9.92 1.36
CA ASP A 202 25.41 11.03 2.13
C ASP A 202 24.68 12.35 1.82
N GLU A 203 24.53 13.19 2.84
CA GLU A 203 23.90 14.51 2.76
C GLU A 203 24.91 15.65 3.03
N MET A 204 26.19 15.32 3.34
CA MET A 204 27.23 16.30 3.71
C MET A 204 28.36 16.41 2.71
N LEU A 205 28.64 15.32 1.98
CA LEU A 205 29.65 15.34 0.92
C LEU A 205 29.20 16.26 -0.23
N ASP A 206 30.10 17.11 -0.67
CA ASP A 206 29.83 18.03 -1.79
C ASP A 206 29.90 17.29 -3.12
N PHE A 207 28.74 17.06 -3.70
CA PHE A 207 28.57 16.51 -5.04
C PHE A 207 28.06 17.54 -6.05
N SER A 208 28.24 18.84 -5.78
CA SER A 208 27.72 19.94 -6.62
C SER A 208 28.30 19.96 -8.04
N MET A 209 29.45 19.33 -8.25
CA MET A 209 30.07 19.17 -9.57
C MET A 209 29.37 18.17 -10.48
N TYR A 210 28.47 17.30 -9.92
CA TYR A 210 27.72 16.31 -10.68
C TYR A 210 26.29 16.81 -10.93
N ALA A 211 25.72 16.47 -12.07
CA ALA A 211 24.33 16.77 -12.38
C ALA A 211 23.37 15.82 -11.60
N PRO A 212 22.17 16.25 -11.21
CA PRO A 212 21.15 15.33 -10.69
C PRO A 212 20.89 14.17 -11.66
N GLY A 213 20.91 12.93 -11.16
CA GLY A 213 20.84 11.72 -11.96
C GLY A 213 22.18 11.18 -12.46
N GLU A 214 23.26 11.93 -12.34
CA GLU A 214 24.57 11.45 -12.74
C GLU A 214 25.09 10.38 -11.78
N ILE A 215 25.63 9.29 -12.35
CA ILE A 215 26.32 8.24 -11.60
C ILE A 215 27.69 8.79 -11.20
N ILE A 216 27.84 9.06 -9.91
CA ILE A 216 29.08 9.60 -9.33
C ILE A 216 30.19 8.56 -9.36
N ASP A 217 29.85 7.34 -8.91
CA ASP A 217 30.79 6.20 -8.88
C ASP A 217 30.03 4.88 -8.73
N ILE A 218 30.75 3.76 -8.91
CA ILE A 218 30.22 2.41 -8.81
C ILE A 218 31.14 1.57 -7.94
N PHE A 219 30.61 1.01 -6.82
CA PHE A 219 31.31 0.12 -5.92
C PHE A 219 30.53 -1.17 -5.74
N ASP A 220 31.16 -2.31 -5.91
CA ASP A 220 30.53 -3.63 -5.75
C ASP A 220 29.21 -3.77 -6.52
N LYS A 221 29.14 -3.22 -7.73
CA LYS A 221 27.92 -3.14 -8.57
C LYS A 221 26.79 -2.29 -7.97
N LYS A 222 27.06 -1.46 -6.99
CA LYS A 222 26.13 -0.48 -6.44
C LYS A 222 26.46 0.90 -6.98
N LEU A 223 25.41 1.67 -7.33
CA LEU A 223 25.59 3.00 -7.93
C LEU A 223 25.47 4.08 -6.87
N ILE A 224 26.39 5.00 -6.83
CA ILE A 224 26.21 6.27 -6.12
C ILE A 224 25.68 7.28 -7.14
N VAL A 225 24.46 7.77 -6.93
CA VAL A 225 23.75 8.64 -7.86
C VAL A 225 23.46 9.98 -7.21
N ARG A 226 23.80 11.08 -7.90
CA ARG A 226 23.50 12.45 -7.47
C ARG A 226 21.98 12.68 -7.46
N THR A 227 21.49 13.33 -6.40
CA THR A 227 20.11 13.82 -6.27
C THR A 227 20.11 15.33 -6.05
N LEU A 228 18.95 15.97 -5.91
CA LEU A 228 18.87 17.42 -5.71
C LEU A 228 19.70 17.90 -4.51
N ASP A 229 19.62 17.22 -3.37
CA ASP A 229 20.16 17.68 -2.07
C ASP A 229 21.14 16.70 -1.41
N GLY A 230 21.59 15.67 -2.14
CA GLY A 230 22.52 14.69 -1.62
C GLY A 230 22.83 13.61 -2.65
N SER A 231 22.86 12.36 -2.21
CA SER A 231 23.09 11.21 -3.07
C SER A 231 22.37 9.97 -2.56
N LEU A 232 22.07 9.06 -3.49
CA LEU A 232 21.53 7.74 -3.21
C LEU A 232 22.59 6.67 -3.49
N LEU A 233 22.69 5.66 -2.61
CA LEU A 233 23.31 4.39 -2.93
C LEU A 233 22.21 3.44 -3.43
N VAL A 234 22.23 3.14 -4.73
CA VAL A 234 21.37 2.14 -5.37
C VAL A 234 22.01 0.77 -5.21
N GLU A 235 21.36 -0.13 -4.48
CA GLU A 235 21.92 -1.43 -4.08
C GLU A 235 21.44 -2.60 -4.93
N ASP A 236 20.16 -2.56 -5.36
CA ASP A 236 19.54 -3.61 -6.18
C ASP A 236 18.80 -2.96 -7.34
N TYR A 237 19.23 -3.29 -8.56
CA TYR A 237 18.64 -2.77 -9.79
C TYR A 237 18.76 -3.78 -10.93
N GLU A 238 17.95 -3.61 -11.95
CA GLU A 238 17.98 -4.37 -13.21
C GLU A 238 18.25 -3.41 -14.37
N SER A 239 19.22 -3.76 -15.22
CA SER A 239 19.62 -3.00 -16.40
C SER A 239 20.03 -3.95 -17.50
N GLU A 240 19.63 -3.66 -18.75
CA GLU A 240 20.08 -4.39 -19.95
C GLU A 240 21.42 -3.84 -20.50
N ILE A 241 21.84 -2.67 -20.02
CA ILE A 241 23.10 -2.04 -20.41
C ILE A 241 24.08 -2.02 -19.24
N GLU A 242 25.36 -1.99 -19.55
CA GLU A 242 26.41 -1.73 -18.57
C GLU A 242 26.39 -0.25 -18.20
N LEU A 243 26.38 0.02 -16.89
CA LEU A 243 26.38 1.36 -16.35
C LEU A 243 27.78 1.75 -15.91
N GLU A 244 28.19 2.99 -16.20
CA GLU A 244 29.49 3.54 -15.89
C GLU A 244 29.38 4.89 -15.16
N PRO A 245 30.40 5.28 -14.36
CA PRO A 245 30.47 6.64 -13.80
C PRO A 245 30.38 7.71 -14.88
N GLY A 246 29.67 8.79 -14.59
CA GLY A 246 29.42 9.89 -15.53
C GLY A 246 28.18 9.69 -16.42
N MET A 247 27.56 8.50 -16.46
CA MET A 247 26.27 8.31 -17.15
C MET A 247 25.15 9.01 -16.41
N LEU A 248 24.15 9.50 -17.16
CA LEU A 248 23.00 10.24 -16.63
C LEU A 248 21.76 9.33 -16.61
N LEU A 249 21.15 9.22 -15.45
CA LEU A 249 19.85 8.58 -15.24
C LEU A 249 18.75 9.65 -15.32
N GLU A 250 17.69 9.41 -16.14
CA GLU A 250 16.59 10.34 -16.45
C GLU A 250 15.22 9.83 -16.01
#